data_d6ec314562c340d38da78180ca9c8210
#
_entry.id   d6ec314562c340d38da78180ca9c8210
#
_cell.length_a   1.000
_cell.length_b   1.000
_cell.length_c   1.000
_cell.angle_alpha   90.00
_cell.angle_beta   90.00
_cell.angle_gamma   90.00
#
_symmetry.space_group_name_H-M   'P 1'
#
loop_
_entity.id
_entity.type
_entity.pdbx_description
1 polymer ?
#
loop_
_entity_poly.entity_id
_entity_poly.type
_entity_poly.pdbx_seq_one_letter_code
_entity_poly.pdbx_strand_id
1 'polypeptide(L)'
;MYTACRAADTSALLIKYNLQFFAEDANGAEKTEQPTAKKLDDARKEGQVAKSQEIATAFTLLALFVIIRVIYPFMGTNFETLFERVYNSIPNVARTYDGMLPVAYIRSILTNAIITMLLISAPFFIIAFIIAFLSDLVQVGFKPTSKPLQPKLSKLNPISGMKKIFSARKLFDLGKSILKLVVMGAVIFSFFTGRTESLFLLYDMPLKQAIGLMGNLIIDLGLRIAAAYMVIAFIDLIYQRRKFNKDMMMTKKEVKDEYKNSEGDPAVKGAQKRRMMEASRRRMMQQLPQADVVITNPTHYAVAIKYDAEESDAPVVVAKGADYLAQKIKEIARDNKVEIVENKPLARMLYANVEVGEMVPPELYKAVAEVLAYVYHLQGKV
;
A
#
# COMPACT_ATOMS: atom_id res chain seq x y z
N MET A 1 28.53 -21.41 -71.88
CA MET A 1 29.44 -21.42 -70.75
C MET A 1 28.73 -20.77 -69.58
N TYR A 2 28.30 -21.56 -68.59
CA TYR A 2 27.45 -21.21 -67.49
C TYR A 2 28.25 -20.51 -66.38
N THR A 3 27.78 -19.41 -65.88
CA THR A 3 28.17 -18.88 -64.56
C THR A 3 26.92 -18.71 -63.67
N ALA A 4 26.79 -19.66 -62.77
CA ALA A 4 25.78 -19.67 -61.77
C ALA A 4 26.06 -18.55 -60.72
N CYS A 5 25.13 -17.61 -60.55
CA CYS A 5 25.11 -16.63 -59.49
C CYS A 5 24.59 -17.31 -58.23
N ARG A 6 25.45 -17.52 -57.23
CA ARG A 6 25.13 -18.05 -55.89
C ARG A 6 24.38 -16.98 -55.15
N ALA A 7 23.10 -17.17 -54.91
CA ALA A 7 22.34 -16.38 -53.99
C ALA A 7 22.91 -16.58 -52.56
N ALA A 8 23.46 -15.54 -52.00
CA ALA A 8 23.91 -15.52 -50.62
C ALA A 8 22.68 -15.57 -49.68
N ASP A 9 22.67 -16.57 -48.87
CA ASP A 9 21.66 -16.84 -47.83
C ASP A 9 21.74 -15.75 -46.75
N THR A 10 20.81 -14.77 -46.78
CA THR A 10 20.72 -13.63 -45.84
C THR A 10 19.91 -13.95 -44.58
N SER A 11 19.67 -15.25 -44.27
CA SER A 11 18.86 -15.67 -43.16
C SER A 11 19.60 -15.79 -41.81
N ALA A 12 20.89 -15.48 -41.73
CA ALA A 12 21.73 -15.79 -40.54
C ALA A 12 22.08 -14.62 -39.61
N LEU A 13 21.45 -13.45 -39.73
CA LEU A 13 21.78 -12.30 -38.87
C LEU A 13 20.55 -11.68 -38.17
N LEU A 14 19.55 -12.48 -37.80
CA LEU A 14 18.60 -12.07 -36.79
C LEU A 14 19.13 -12.47 -35.39
N ILE A 15 20.17 -11.77 -34.94
CA ILE A 15 20.50 -11.77 -33.52
C ILE A 15 19.27 -11.22 -32.83
N LYS A 16 18.50 -12.09 -32.18
CA LYS A 16 17.42 -11.68 -31.25
C LYS A 16 18.08 -10.99 -30.06
N TYR A 17 18.36 -9.71 -30.19
CA TYR A 17 18.67 -8.88 -29.03
C TYR A 17 17.42 -8.78 -28.18
N ASN A 18 17.38 -9.55 -27.12
CA ASN A 18 16.41 -9.39 -26.07
C ASN A 18 16.86 -8.19 -25.23
N LEU A 19 16.62 -6.97 -25.75
CA LEU A 19 16.91 -5.71 -25.06
C LEU A 19 15.87 -5.53 -23.93
N GLN A 20 16.05 -6.28 -22.86
CA GLN A 20 15.36 -5.99 -21.61
C GLN A 20 16.05 -4.77 -20.98
N PHE A 21 15.51 -3.58 -21.23
CA PHE A 21 15.93 -2.38 -20.53
C PHE A 21 15.40 -2.43 -19.09
N PHE A 22 16.20 -2.98 -18.19
CA PHE A 22 15.95 -2.87 -16.76
C PHE A 22 16.32 -1.46 -16.29
N ALA A 23 15.56 -0.95 -15.28
CA ALA A 23 15.96 0.28 -14.61
C ALA A 23 17.21 -0.02 -13.77
N GLU A 24 18.25 0.78 -13.92
CA GLU A 24 19.47 0.71 -13.10
C GLU A 24 19.32 1.60 -11.86
N ASP A 25 19.96 1.21 -10.75
CA ASP A 25 20.14 2.07 -9.60
C ASP A 25 21.31 3.06 -9.81
N ALA A 26 21.56 3.96 -8.85
CA ALA A 26 22.66 4.91 -8.90
C ALA A 26 24.05 4.23 -8.94
N ASN A 27 24.15 2.92 -8.66
CA ASN A 27 25.37 2.13 -8.66
C ASN A 27 25.44 1.16 -9.86
N GLY A 28 24.56 1.28 -10.85
CA GLY A 28 24.54 0.44 -12.06
C GLY A 28 23.98 -0.97 -11.84
N ALA A 29 23.35 -1.26 -10.72
CA ALA A 29 22.71 -2.55 -10.48
C ALA A 29 21.31 -2.60 -11.10
N GLU A 30 21.01 -3.67 -11.85
CA GLU A 30 19.73 -3.88 -12.49
C GLU A 30 18.62 -4.14 -11.45
N LYS A 31 17.50 -3.42 -11.60
CA LYS A 31 16.29 -3.61 -10.79
C LYS A 31 15.42 -4.70 -11.42
N THR A 32 15.57 -5.91 -10.94
CA THR A 32 14.90 -7.11 -11.47
C THR A 32 13.83 -7.66 -10.55
N GLU A 33 13.87 -7.30 -9.26
CA GLU A 33 12.97 -7.84 -8.25
C GLU A 33 11.71 -6.99 -8.09
N GLN A 34 10.59 -7.65 -7.76
CA GLN A 34 9.34 -6.95 -7.47
C GLN A 34 9.44 -6.16 -6.15
N PRO A 35 8.72 -5.03 -6.03
CA PRO A 35 8.72 -4.26 -4.81
C PRO A 35 8.11 -5.06 -3.64
N THR A 36 8.73 -4.95 -2.47
CA THR A 36 8.18 -5.52 -1.24
C THR A 36 6.93 -4.75 -0.78
N ALA A 37 6.10 -5.38 0.05
CA ALA A 37 4.93 -4.73 0.64
C ALA A 37 5.32 -3.48 1.45
N LYS A 38 6.45 -3.52 2.14
CA LYS A 38 7.00 -2.39 2.92
C LYS A 38 7.37 -1.22 2.01
N LYS A 39 8.11 -1.45 0.92
CA LYS A 39 8.46 -0.41 -0.05
C LYS A 39 7.22 0.26 -0.65
N LEU A 40 6.19 -0.52 -0.97
CA LEU A 40 4.92 0.02 -1.47
C LEU A 40 4.17 0.84 -0.40
N ASP A 41 4.19 0.43 0.86
CA ASP A 41 3.58 1.19 1.96
C ASP A 41 4.35 2.48 2.24
N ASP A 42 5.68 2.45 2.22
CA ASP A 42 6.52 3.63 2.40
C ASP A 42 6.39 4.62 1.22
N ALA A 43 6.31 4.13 -0.02
CA ALA A 43 6.00 4.95 -1.19
C ALA A 43 4.62 5.62 -1.05
N ARG A 44 3.60 4.90 -0.56
CA ARG A 44 2.28 5.48 -0.27
C ARG A 44 2.32 6.56 0.81
N LYS A 45 3.08 6.35 1.90
CA LYS A 45 3.29 7.36 2.95
C LYS A 45 3.96 8.62 2.40
N GLU A 46 4.79 8.50 1.37
CA GLU A 46 5.42 9.62 0.67
C GLU A 46 4.50 10.27 -0.39
N GLY A 47 3.29 9.73 -0.57
CA GLY A 47 2.33 10.21 -1.56
C GLY A 47 2.62 9.74 -2.98
N GLN A 48 3.51 8.75 -3.15
CA GLN A 48 3.79 8.15 -4.46
C GLN A 48 2.79 7.01 -4.69
N VAL A 49 1.90 7.19 -5.66
CA VAL A 49 0.83 6.26 -5.98
C VAL A 49 0.65 6.11 -7.49
N ALA A 50 0.20 4.94 -7.93
CA ALA A 50 -0.17 4.69 -9.32
C ALA A 50 -1.51 5.37 -9.61
N LYS A 51 -1.49 6.64 -10.04
CA LYS A 51 -2.68 7.42 -10.35
C LYS A 51 -2.62 7.96 -11.78
N SER A 52 -3.70 7.80 -12.53
CA SER A 52 -3.94 8.50 -13.78
C SER A 52 -4.90 9.67 -13.54
N GLN A 53 -4.45 10.88 -13.82
CA GLN A 53 -5.31 12.07 -13.78
C GLN A 53 -6.33 12.07 -14.92
N GLU A 54 -6.00 11.42 -16.04
CA GLU A 54 -6.86 11.33 -17.22
C GLU A 54 -8.15 10.56 -16.91
N ILE A 55 -8.10 9.54 -16.07
CA ILE A 55 -9.29 8.77 -15.65
C ILE A 55 -10.26 9.66 -14.85
N ALA A 56 -9.77 10.42 -13.89
CA ALA A 56 -10.61 11.31 -13.10
C ALA A 56 -11.26 12.38 -14.01
N THR A 57 -10.49 12.96 -14.94
CA THR A 57 -10.97 13.93 -15.91
C THR A 57 -12.03 13.31 -16.85
N ALA A 58 -11.78 12.10 -17.37
CA ALA A 58 -12.71 11.42 -18.28
C ALA A 58 -14.05 11.12 -17.62
N PHE A 59 -14.05 10.58 -16.41
CA PHE A 59 -15.29 10.31 -15.68
C PHE A 59 -16.03 11.59 -15.30
N THR A 60 -15.32 12.63 -14.88
CA THR A 60 -15.94 13.92 -14.56
C THR A 60 -16.56 14.54 -15.81
N LEU A 61 -15.85 14.52 -16.95
CA LEU A 61 -16.36 15.06 -18.21
C LEU A 61 -17.60 14.31 -18.69
N LEU A 62 -17.56 12.98 -18.70
CA LEU A 62 -18.69 12.14 -19.09
C LEU A 62 -19.90 12.41 -18.20
N ALA A 63 -19.70 12.44 -16.89
CA ALA A 63 -20.76 12.69 -15.95
C ALA A 63 -21.36 14.07 -16.10
N LEU A 64 -20.55 15.11 -16.32
CA LEU A 64 -21.05 16.45 -16.56
C LEU A 64 -21.97 16.51 -17.78
N PHE A 65 -21.59 15.92 -18.92
CA PHE A 65 -22.47 15.93 -20.11
C PHE A 65 -23.69 15.06 -19.94
N VAL A 66 -23.63 13.94 -19.25
CA VAL A 66 -24.83 13.12 -18.92
C VAL A 66 -25.77 13.91 -18.03
N ILE A 67 -25.26 14.60 -17.02
CA ILE A 67 -26.11 15.43 -16.14
C ILE A 67 -26.70 16.60 -16.88
N ILE A 68 -25.91 17.31 -17.70
CA ILE A 68 -26.44 18.39 -18.54
C ILE A 68 -27.60 17.87 -19.36
N ARG A 69 -27.47 16.69 -20.00
CA ARG A 69 -28.53 16.09 -20.81
C ARG A 69 -29.80 15.82 -19.99
N VAL A 70 -29.67 15.38 -18.75
CA VAL A 70 -30.81 15.06 -17.86
C VAL A 70 -31.44 16.33 -17.30
N ILE A 71 -30.65 17.31 -16.89
CA ILE A 71 -31.10 18.52 -16.21
C ILE A 71 -31.44 19.66 -17.19
N TYR A 72 -31.03 19.55 -18.47
CA TYR A 72 -31.24 20.58 -19.47
C TYR A 72 -32.68 21.14 -19.54
N PRO A 73 -33.78 20.32 -19.56
CA PRO A 73 -35.11 20.83 -19.53
C PRO A 73 -35.41 21.65 -18.27
N PHE A 74 -35.00 21.17 -17.11
CA PHE A 74 -35.15 21.85 -15.82
C PHE A 74 -34.42 23.21 -15.82
N MET A 75 -33.19 23.24 -16.34
CA MET A 75 -32.44 24.50 -16.45
C MET A 75 -33.15 25.51 -17.35
N GLY A 76 -33.56 25.07 -18.53
CA GLY A 76 -34.28 25.92 -19.49
C GLY A 76 -35.51 26.57 -18.86
N THR A 77 -36.35 25.78 -18.20
CA THR A 77 -37.55 26.27 -17.52
C THR A 77 -37.23 27.27 -16.40
N ASN A 78 -36.22 26.99 -15.59
CA ASN A 78 -35.82 27.87 -14.49
C ASN A 78 -35.22 29.19 -14.99
N PHE A 79 -34.41 29.15 -16.06
CA PHE A 79 -33.89 30.38 -16.68
C PHE A 79 -35.02 31.20 -17.34
N GLU A 80 -35.92 30.56 -18.05
CA GLU A 80 -37.10 31.21 -18.67
C GLU A 80 -37.93 31.88 -17.54
N THR A 81 -38.25 31.18 -16.47
CA THR A 81 -39.02 31.73 -15.34
C THR A 81 -38.26 32.87 -14.63
N LEU A 82 -36.97 32.77 -14.47
CA LEU A 82 -36.17 33.85 -13.87
C LEU A 82 -36.19 35.09 -14.75
N PHE A 83 -36.01 34.92 -16.08
CA PHE A 83 -36.03 36.01 -17.03
C PHE A 83 -37.41 36.68 -17.07
N GLU A 84 -38.50 35.91 -17.19
CA GLU A 84 -39.87 36.42 -17.16
C GLU A 84 -40.17 37.19 -15.87
N ARG A 85 -39.73 36.68 -14.72
CA ARG A 85 -39.96 37.34 -13.45
C ARG A 85 -39.26 38.70 -13.39
N VAL A 86 -38.02 38.78 -13.83
CA VAL A 86 -37.26 40.03 -13.84
C VAL A 86 -37.86 40.99 -14.87
N TYR A 87 -38.15 40.52 -16.09
CA TYR A 87 -38.67 41.31 -17.15
C TYR A 87 -40.06 41.91 -16.80
N ASN A 88 -40.98 41.07 -16.29
CA ASN A 88 -42.33 41.51 -15.90
C ASN A 88 -42.32 42.41 -14.66
N SER A 89 -41.24 42.45 -13.89
CA SER A 89 -41.13 43.39 -12.78
C SER A 89 -40.80 44.82 -13.22
N ILE A 90 -40.23 45.04 -14.42
CA ILE A 90 -39.80 46.34 -14.92
C ILE A 90 -40.94 47.39 -14.97
N PRO A 91 -42.14 47.12 -15.53
CA PRO A 91 -43.20 48.09 -15.57
C PRO A 91 -43.71 48.53 -14.18
N ASN A 92 -43.74 47.57 -13.23
CA ASN A 92 -44.18 47.85 -11.86
C ASN A 92 -43.15 48.72 -11.14
N VAL A 93 -41.89 48.45 -11.35
CA VAL A 93 -40.78 49.20 -10.77
C VAL A 93 -40.76 50.64 -11.33
N ALA A 94 -40.90 50.78 -12.63
CA ALA A 94 -40.95 52.09 -13.29
C ALA A 94 -42.13 52.97 -12.79
N ARG A 95 -43.28 52.38 -12.49
CA ARG A 95 -44.45 53.12 -11.96
C ARG A 95 -44.28 53.44 -10.45
N THR A 96 -43.68 52.57 -9.68
CA THR A 96 -43.59 52.73 -8.22
C THR A 96 -42.54 53.73 -7.78
N TYR A 97 -41.45 53.89 -8.54
CA TYR A 97 -40.25 54.61 -8.07
C TYR A 97 -39.93 55.88 -8.90
N ASP A 98 -40.79 56.29 -9.83
CA ASP A 98 -40.69 57.54 -10.56
C ASP A 98 -39.26 57.99 -10.95
N GLY A 99 -38.46 57.04 -11.41
CA GLY A 99 -37.10 57.25 -11.89
C GLY A 99 -35.98 57.07 -10.88
N MET A 100 -36.23 56.91 -9.57
CA MET A 100 -35.23 56.63 -8.57
C MET A 100 -35.44 55.26 -7.91
N LEU A 101 -34.65 54.26 -8.31
CA LEU A 101 -34.71 52.91 -7.70
C LEU A 101 -34.01 52.87 -6.35
N PRO A 102 -34.70 52.44 -5.28
CA PRO A 102 -34.03 52.23 -3.99
C PRO A 102 -32.94 51.15 -4.11
N VAL A 103 -31.77 51.39 -3.55
CA VAL A 103 -30.66 50.47 -3.54
C VAL A 103 -31.06 49.11 -2.93
N ALA A 104 -31.93 49.11 -1.92
CA ALA A 104 -32.45 47.90 -1.30
C ALA A 104 -33.22 47.00 -2.31
N TYR A 105 -33.96 47.59 -3.24
CA TYR A 105 -34.71 46.84 -4.26
C TYR A 105 -33.75 46.19 -5.28
N ILE A 106 -32.80 46.99 -5.80
CA ILE A 106 -31.78 46.46 -6.72
C ILE A 106 -30.98 45.30 -6.03
N ARG A 107 -30.61 45.49 -4.77
CA ARG A 107 -29.93 44.44 -3.98
C ARG A 107 -30.79 43.18 -3.89
N SER A 108 -32.08 43.28 -3.62
CA SER A 108 -32.98 42.10 -3.51
C SER A 108 -33.08 41.33 -4.82
N ILE A 109 -33.26 42.02 -5.96
CA ILE A 109 -33.29 41.40 -7.29
C ILE A 109 -31.98 40.66 -7.57
N LEU A 110 -30.85 41.33 -7.40
CA LEU A 110 -29.53 40.75 -7.64
C LEU A 110 -29.30 39.53 -6.73
N THR A 111 -29.60 39.64 -5.43
CA THR A 111 -29.45 38.55 -4.50
C THR A 111 -30.30 37.32 -4.90
N ASN A 112 -31.59 37.56 -5.24
CA ASN A 112 -32.47 36.47 -5.69
C ASN A 112 -32.01 35.86 -7.02
N ALA A 113 -31.54 36.64 -7.96
CA ALA A 113 -30.99 36.14 -9.21
C ALA A 113 -29.73 35.29 -8.98
N ILE A 114 -28.81 35.77 -8.16
CA ILE A 114 -27.57 35.04 -7.80
C ILE A 114 -27.91 33.72 -7.10
N ILE A 115 -28.80 33.73 -6.10
CA ILE A 115 -29.21 32.50 -5.40
C ILE A 115 -29.84 31.51 -6.39
N THR A 116 -30.73 31.98 -7.28
CA THR A 116 -31.37 31.11 -8.29
C THR A 116 -30.31 30.49 -9.22
N MET A 117 -29.37 31.30 -9.71
CA MET A 117 -28.23 30.79 -10.54
C MET A 117 -27.39 29.77 -9.81
N LEU A 118 -27.08 30.00 -8.53
CA LEU A 118 -26.31 29.05 -7.70
C LEU A 118 -27.09 27.74 -7.50
N LEU A 119 -28.40 27.79 -7.26
CA LEU A 119 -29.25 26.61 -7.13
C LEU A 119 -29.35 25.80 -8.43
N ILE A 120 -29.46 26.46 -9.59
CA ILE A 120 -29.44 25.80 -10.89
C ILE A 120 -28.07 25.14 -11.16
N SER A 121 -26.97 25.76 -10.71
CA SER A 121 -25.63 25.28 -10.94
C SER A 121 -25.17 24.26 -9.89
N ALA A 122 -25.73 24.23 -8.68
CA ALA A 122 -25.34 23.38 -7.57
C ALA A 122 -25.24 21.87 -7.93
N PRO A 123 -26.19 21.26 -8.66
CA PRO A 123 -26.10 19.85 -9.03
C PRO A 123 -24.82 19.50 -9.80
N PHE A 124 -24.35 20.40 -10.67
CA PHE A 124 -23.12 20.18 -11.45
C PHE A 124 -21.88 20.15 -10.56
N PHE A 125 -21.76 21.11 -9.65
CA PHE A 125 -20.62 21.18 -8.72
C PHE A 125 -20.61 19.98 -7.78
N ILE A 126 -21.77 19.60 -7.23
CA ILE A 126 -21.89 18.47 -6.31
C ILE A 126 -21.46 17.17 -7.01
N ILE A 127 -21.98 16.91 -8.20
CA ILE A 127 -21.71 15.66 -8.92
C ILE A 127 -20.28 15.65 -9.46
N ALA A 128 -19.75 16.77 -9.97
CA ALA A 128 -18.37 16.87 -10.36
C ALA A 128 -17.43 16.57 -9.19
N PHE A 129 -17.71 17.12 -8.01
CA PHE A 129 -16.97 16.85 -6.80
C PHE A 129 -17.02 15.38 -6.39
N ILE A 130 -18.23 14.80 -6.34
CA ILE A 130 -18.42 13.39 -5.96
C ILE A 130 -17.65 12.46 -6.92
N ILE A 131 -17.76 12.68 -8.23
CA ILE A 131 -17.11 11.82 -9.22
C ILE A 131 -15.59 11.98 -9.19
N ALA A 132 -15.09 13.20 -9.09
CA ALA A 132 -13.65 13.43 -8.95
C ALA A 132 -13.11 12.75 -7.70
N PHE A 133 -13.79 12.90 -6.56
CA PHE A 133 -13.41 12.26 -5.30
C PHE A 133 -13.45 10.73 -5.37
N LEU A 134 -14.54 10.17 -5.91
CA LEU A 134 -14.68 8.71 -6.06
C LEU A 134 -13.65 8.14 -7.04
N SER A 135 -13.36 8.83 -8.15
CA SER A 135 -12.34 8.40 -9.12
C SER A 135 -10.96 8.30 -8.47
N ASP A 136 -10.62 9.26 -7.62
CA ASP A 136 -9.36 9.24 -6.88
C ASP A 136 -9.35 8.17 -5.79
N LEU A 137 -10.45 8.03 -5.06
CA LEU A 137 -10.60 7.01 -4.01
C LEU A 137 -10.45 5.59 -4.56
N VAL A 138 -11.07 5.30 -5.71
CA VAL A 138 -10.98 3.98 -6.36
C VAL A 138 -9.57 3.68 -6.88
N GLN A 139 -8.85 4.70 -7.38
CA GLN A 139 -7.50 4.50 -7.90
C GLN A 139 -6.46 4.30 -6.80
N VAL A 140 -6.53 5.07 -5.72
CA VAL A 140 -5.47 5.20 -4.72
C VAL A 140 -5.85 4.53 -3.40
N GLY A 141 -7.14 4.44 -3.08
CA GLY A 141 -7.66 4.08 -1.77
C GLY A 141 -7.55 5.24 -0.77
N PHE A 142 -8.23 5.11 0.37
CA PHE A 142 -8.25 6.14 1.40
C PHE A 142 -7.09 5.95 2.39
N LYS A 143 -5.97 6.63 2.15
CA LYS A 143 -4.83 6.71 3.10
C LYS A 143 -4.32 8.15 3.13
N PRO A 144 -4.88 9.03 3.96
CA PRO A 144 -4.42 10.41 4.08
C PRO A 144 -2.98 10.46 4.63
N THR A 145 -2.13 11.25 4.00
CA THR A 145 -0.74 11.48 4.42
C THR A 145 -0.40 12.96 4.33
N SER A 146 0.28 13.48 5.36
CA SER A 146 0.73 14.87 5.41
C SER A 146 2.12 15.10 4.83
N LYS A 147 2.92 14.04 4.60
CA LYS A 147 4.30 14.16 4.10
C LYS A 147 4.43 14.94 2.78
N PRO A 148 3.55 14.79 1.77
CA PRO A 148 3.63 15.57 0.54
C PRO A 148 3.40 17.07 0.71
N LEU A 149 2.71 17.47 1.79
CA LEU A 149 2.40 18.88 2.09
C LEU A 149 3.55 19.61 2.79
N GLN A 150 4.56 18.88 3.26
CA GLN A 150 5.71 19.48 3.92
C GLN A 150 6.55 20.27 2.90
N PRO A 151 6.91 21.52 3.19
CA PRO A 151 7.73 22.34 2.32
C PRO A 151 9.13 21.73 2.18
N LYS A 152 9.52 21.44 0.94
CA LYS A 152 10.86 20.93 0.61
C LYS A 152 11.60 21.99 -0.18
N LEU A 153 12.53 22.72 0.44
CA LEU A 153 13.33 23.78 -0.19
C LEU A 153 14.09 23.28 -1.44
N SER A 154 14.44 21.98 -1.48
CA SER A 154 15.06 21.37 -2.66
C SER A 154 14.19 21.40 -3.92
N LYS A 155 12.87 21.54 -3.79
CA LYS A 155 11.95 21.68 -4.92
C LYS A 155 11.91 23.09 -5.50
N LEU A 156 12.43 24.07 -4.78
CA LEU A 156 12.45 25.49 -5.21
C LEU A 156 13.68 25.83 -6.05
N ASN A 157 14.62 24.90 -6.25
CA ASN A 157 15.80 25.15 -7.07
C ASN A 157 15.42 25.27 -8.56
N PRO A 158 15.58 26.46 -9.20
CA PRO A 158 15.17 26.72 -10.59
C PRO A 158 15.99 25.90 -11.60
N ILE A 159 17.27 25.64 -11.34
CA ILE A 159 18.15 24.89 -12.24
C ILE A 159 17.67 23.43 -12.34
N SER A 160 17.35 22.80 -11.22
CA SER A 160 16.81 21.44 -11.20
C SER A 160 15.41 21.37 -11.82
N GLY A 161 14.62 22.44 -11.70
CA GLY A 161 13.32 22.59 -12.34
C GLY A 161 13.43 22.62 -13.87
N MET A 162 14.32 23.47 -14.41
CA MET A 162 14.56 23.56 -15.85
C MET A 162 15.03 22.21 -16.46
N LYS A 163 15.97 21.52 -15.82
CA LYS A 163 16.43 20.21 -16.28
C LYS A 163 15.30 19.17 -16.32
N LYS A 164 14.32 19.24 -15.43
CA LYS A 164 13.13 18.37 -15.45
C LYS A 164 12.19 18.70 -16.61
N ILE A 165 12.04 19.97 -16.99
CA ILE A 165 11.19 20.41 -18.10
C ILE A 165 11.73 19.87 -19.43
N PHE A 166 13.05 19.91 -19.64
CA PHE A 166 13.69 19.41 -20.86
C PHE A 166 14.08 17.92 -20.77
N SER A 167 13.42 17.14 -19.94
CA SER A 167 13.67 15.71 -19.86
C SER A 167 12.93 14.93 -20.96
N ALA A 168 13.51 13.79 -21.41
CA ALA A 168 12.86 12.87 -22.37
C ALA A 168 11.45 12.45 -21.91
N ARG A 169 11.24 12.36 -20.59
CA ARG A 169 9.94 12.06 -19.99
C ARG A 169 8.91 13.16 -20.31
N LYS A 170 9.29 14.42 -20.20
CA LYS A 170 8.40 15.55 -20.51
C LYS A 170 8.11 15.67 -22.01
N LEU A 171 9.09 15.35 -22.85
CA LEU A 171 8.89 15.29 -24.29
C LEU A 171 7.87 14.17 -24.67
N PHE A 172 7.93 13.02 -24.01
CA PHE A 172 6.94 11.96 -24.18
C PHE A 172 5.55 12.38 -23.71
N ASP A 173 5.45 13.08 -22.57
CA ASP A 173 4.18 13.63 -22.06
C ASP A 173 3.60 14.67 -23.04
N LEU A 174 4.44 15.49 -23.68
CA LEU A 174 4.04 16.41 -24.73
C LEU A 174 3.46 15.65 -25.95
N GLY A 175 4.15 14.59 -26.41
CA GLY A 175 3.66 13.75 -27.51
C GLY A 175 2.28 13.16 -27.22
N LYS A 176 2.05 12.65 -26.01
CA LYS A 176 0.72 12.20 -25.58
C LYS A 176 -0.32 13.31 -25.62
N SER A 177 0.03 14.52 -25.20
CA SER A 177 -0.88 15.66 -25.22
C SER A 177 -1.24 16.08 -26.64
N ILE A 178 -0.29 16.08 -27.57
CA ILE A 178 -0.54 16.34 -29.00
C ILE A 178 -1.47 15.24 -29.57
N LEU A 179 -1.19 13.98 -29.29
CA LEU A 179 -2.05 12.89 -29.74
C LEU A 179 -3.51 13.03 -29.27
N LYS A 180 -3.71 13.45 -28.01
CA LYS A 180 -5.05 13.75 -27.46
C LYS A 180 -5.74 14.86 -28.27
N LEU A 181 -5.04 15.93 -28.56
CA LEU A 181 -5.59 17.04 -29.36
C LEU A 181 -5.98 16.58 -30.78
N VAL A 182 -5.16 15.76 -31.41
CA VAL A 182 -5.44 15.22 -32.75
C VAL A 182 -6.69 14.33 -32.71
N VAL A 183 -6.82 13.43 -31.74
CA VAL A 183 -8.00 12.56 -31.59
C VAL A 183 -9.25 13.39 -31.34
N MET A 184 -9.20 14.38 -30.43
CA MET A 184 -10.34 15.27 -30.17
C MET A 184 -10.71 16.09 -31.41
N GLY A 185 -9.72 16.64 -32.12
CA GLY A 185 -9.94 17.34 -33.37
C GLY A 185 -10.62 16.47 -34.44
N ALA A 186 -10.19 15.21 -34.57
CA ALA A 186 -10.83 14.26 -35.49
C ALA A 186 -12.29 13.96 -35.11
N VAL A 187 -12.59 13.80 -33.81
CA VAL A 187 -13.97 13.61 -33.33
C VAL A 187 -14.84 14.83 -33.65
N ILE A 188 -14.33 16.03 -33.39
CA ILE A 188 -15.04 17.30 -33.70
C ILE A 188 -15.28 17.43 -35.22
N PHE A 189 -14.23 17.20 -36.00
CA PHE A 189 -14.34 17.27 -37.46
C PHE A 189 -15.35 16.27 -38.02
N SER A 190 -15.30 15.02 -37.60
CA SER A 190 -16.25 13.96 -37.98
C SER A 190 -17.67 14.29 -37.54
N PHE A 191 -17.85 14.96 -36.40
CA PHE A 191 -19.17 15.34 -35.91
C PHE A 191 -19.83 16.41 -36.80
N PHE A 192 -19.06 17.41 -37.20
CA PHE A 192 -19.60 18.53 -38.00
C PHE A 192 -19.78 18.20 -39.49
N THR A 193 -18.87 17.39 -40.08
CA THR A 193 -19.00 16.99 -41.49
C THR A 193 -20.29 16.24 -41.78
N GLY A 194 -20.87 15.51 -40.81
CA GLY A 194 -22.13 14.80 -40.97
C GLY A 194 -23.38 15.64 -40.63
N ARG A 195 -23.23 16.92 -40.23
CA ARG A 195 -24.34 17.73 -39.70
C ARG A 195 -24.40 19.18 -40.23
N THR A 196 -23.71 19.47 -41.29
CA THR A 196 -23.68 20.79 -41.93
C THR A 196 -25.08 21.26 -42.32
N GLU A 197 -25.91 20.37 -42.85
CA GLU A 197 -27.32 20.71 -43.24
C GLU A 197 -28.14 21.15 -42.03
N SER A 198 -27.99 20.46 -40.88
CA SER A 198 -28.70 20.80 -39.65
C SER A 198 -28.35 22.19 -39.10
N LEU A 199 -27.13 22.68 -39.37
CA LEU A 199 -26.68 24.00 -38.95
C LEU A 199 -27.32 25.11 -39.83
N PHE A 200 -27.55 24.85 -41.12
CA PHE A 200 -28.25 25.82 -42.00
C PHE A 200 -29.72 25.94 -41.62
N LEU A 201 -30.37 24.87 -41.13
CA LEU A 201 -31.76 24.93 -40.66
C LEU A 201 -32.00 25.89 -39.49
N LEU A 202 -30.94 26.28 -38.76
CA LEU A 202 -31.03 27.24 -37.65
C LEU A 202 -31.54 28.62 -38.11
N TYR A 203 -31.35 29.00 -39.38
CA TYR A 203 -31.86 30.28 -39.93
C TYR A 203 -33.37 30.31 -40.09
N ASP A 204 -33.97 29.16 -40.35
CA ASP A 204 -35.39 29.05 -40.64
C ASP A 204 -36.26 28.65 -39.43
N MET A 205 -35.60 28.43 -38.27
CA MET A 205 -36.30 27.98 -37.07
C MET A 205 -36.64 29.11 -36.11
N PRO A 206 -37.76 29.01 -35.37
CA PRO A 206 -38.05 29.89 -34.24
C PRO A 206 -36.95 29.80 -33.19
N LEU A 207 -36.64 30.93 -32.55
CA LEU A 207 -35.51 31.06 -31.58
C LEU A 207 -35.49 29.94 -30.51
N LYS A 208 -36.65 29.59 -29.94
CA LYS A 208 -36.76 28.56 -28.93
C LYS A 208 -36.33 27.17 -29.44
N GLN A 209 -36.69 26.84 -30.69
CA GLN A 209 -36.28 25.59 -31.33
C GLN A 209 -34.80 25.59 -31.71
N ALA A 210 -34.28 26.72 -32.20
CA ALA A 210 -32.88 26.88 -32.53
C ALA A 210 -31.98 26.70 -31.29
N ILE A 211 -32.34 27.29 -30.14
CA ILE A 211 -31.63 27.09 -28.86
C ILE A 211 -31.70 25.63 -28.44
N GLY A 212 -32.85 24.96 -28.58
CA GLY A 212 -32.98 23.53 -28.28
C GLY A 212 -32.08 22.65 -29.15
N LEU A 213 -32.04 22.92 -30.46
CA LEU A 213 -31.20 22.20 -31.41
C LEU A 213 -29.69 22.38 -31.08
N MET A 214 -29.26 23.64 -30.85
CA MET A 214 -27.88 23.93 -30.46
C MET A 214 -27.49 23.26 -29.16
N GLY A 215 -28.37 23.30 -28.15
CA GLY A 215 -28.15 22.60 -26.88
C GLY A 215 -27.92 21.11 -27.07
N ASN A 216 -28.78 20.45 -27.86
CA ASN A 216 -28.61 19.03 -28.16
C ASN A 216 -27.32 18.72 -28.93
N LEU A 217 -26.96 19.55 -29.92
CA LEU A 217 -25.70 19.39 -30.67
C LEU A 217 -24.48 19.50 -29.74
N ILE A 218 -24.47 20.47 -28.85
CA ILE A 218 -23.36 20.67 -27.87
C ILE A 218 -23.26 19.47 -26.93
N ILE A 219 -24.40 18.98 -26.42
CA ILE A 219 -24.44 17.82 -25.53
C ILE A 219 -23.95 16.55 -26.24
N ASP A 220 -24.46 16.30 -27.46
CA ASP A 220 -24.06 15.15 -28.25
C ASP A 220 -22.58 15.17 -28.62
N LEU A 221 -22.05 16.32 -29.00
CA LEU A 221 -20.61 16.50 -29.25
C LEU A 221 -19.81 16.24 -27.98
N GLY A 222 -20.23 16.81 -26.86
CA GLY A 222 -19.58 16.65 -25.57
C GLY A 222 -19.53 15.19 -25.10
N LEU A 223 -20.64 14.46 -25.27
CA LEU A 223 -20.70 13.01 -24.97
C LEU A 223 -19.77 12.19 -25.87
N ARG A 224 -19.66 12.51 -27.15
CA ARG A 224 -18.73 11.83 -28.07
C ARG A 224 -17.28 12.12 -27.69
N ILE A 225 -16.94 13.36 -27.38
CA ILE A 225 -15.62 13.75 -26.88
C ILE A 225 -15.31 13.01 -25.57
N ALA A 226 -16.26 12.99 -24.63
CA ALA A 226 -16.09 12.30 -23.35
C ALA A 226 -15.86 10.79 -23.54
N ALA A 227 -16.59 10.15 -24.46
CA ALA A 227 -16.40 8.74 -24.80
C ALA A 227 -15.03 8.45 -25.42
N ALA A 228 -14.59 9.27 -26.39
CA ALA A 228 -13.28 9.16 -26.99
C ALA A 228 -12.16 9.40 -25.94
N TYR A 229 -12.35 10.38 -25.08
CA TYR A 229 -11.42 10.67 -24.00
C TYR A 229 -11.32 9.54 -22.96
N MET A 230 -12.44 8.85 -22.69
CA MET A 230 -12.47 7.68 -21.81
C MET A 230 -11.52 6.57 -22.31
N VAL A 231 -11.49 6.29 -23.61
CA VAL A 231 -10.58 5.30 -24.21
C VAL A 231 -9.12 5.70 -23.95
N ILE A 232 -8.78 6.97 -24.21
CA ILE A 232 -7.43 7.49 -23.96
C ILE A 232 -7.06 7.38 -22.48
N ALA A 233 -7.99 7.70 -21.59
CA ALA A 233 -7.80 7.65 -20.15
C ALA A 233 -7.54 6.21 -19.64
N PHE A 234 -8.23 5.21 -20.18
CA PHE A 234 -7.95 3.80 -19.86
C PHE A 234 -6.55 3.36 -20.31
N ILE A 235 -6.13 3.78 -21.50
CA ILE A 235 -4.77 3.50 -22.00
C ILE A 235 -3.74 4.15 -21.09
N ASP A 236 -3.95 5.42 -20.70
CA ASP A 236 -3.06 6.11 -19.75
C ASP A 236 -3.02 5.43 -18.39
N LEU A 237 -4.15 4.96 -17.86
CA LEU A 237 -4.21 4.23 -16.59
C LEU A 237 -3.32 2.98 -16.62
N ILE A 238 -3.40 2.19 -17.68
CA ILE A 238 -2.57 0.99 -17.87
C ILE A 238 -1.08 1.38 -17.93
N TYR A 239 -0.76 2.44 -18.67
CA TYR A 239 0.60 2.96 -18.76
C TYR A 239 1.12 3.43 -17.39
N GLN A 240 0.35 4.23 -16.64
CA GLN A 240 0.75 4.74 -15.33
C GLN A 240 0.96 3.62 -14.31
N ARG A 241 0.10 2.59 -14.30
CA ARG A 241 0.28 1.41 -13.43
C ARG A 241 1.55 0.64 -13.77
N ARG A 242 1.80 0.37 -15.07
CA ARG A 242 3.03 -0.32 -15.49
C ARG A 242 4.28 0.48 -15.15
N LYS A 243 4.23 1.79 -15.39
CA LYS A 243 5.32 2.70 -15.06
C LYS A 243 5.59 2.74 -13.56
N PHE A 244 4.57 2.90 -12.74
CA PHE A 244 4.70 2.89 -11.29
C PHE A 244 5.35 1.59 -10.79
N ASN A 245 4.89 0.43 -11.28
CA ASN A 245 5.48 -0.85 -10.92
C ASN A 245 6.96 -0.93 -11.33
N LYS A 246 7.31 -0.46 -12.54
CA LYS A 246 8.69 -0.41 -12.99
C LYS A 246 9.55 0.53 -12.14
N ASP A 247 9.03 1.72 -11.80
CA ASP A 247 9.74 2.69 -10.96
C ASP A 247 9.96 2.17 -9.52
N MET A 248 9.09 1.26 -9.05
CA MET A 248 9.17 0.63 -7.71
C MET A 248 10.00 -0.66 -7.67
N MET A 249 10.45 -1.20 -8.82
CA MET A 249 11.31 -2.39 -8.85
C MET A 249 12.58 -2.21 -8.02
N MET A 250 13.05 -3.30 -7.46
CA MET A 250 14.19 -3.36 -6.54
C MET A 250 15.35 -4.18 -7.09
N THR A 251 16.54 -3.89 -6.62
CA THR A 251 17.68 -4.79 -6.82
C THR A 251 17.62 -5.94 -5.82
N LYS A 252 18.26 -7.07 -6.13
CA LYS A 252 18.38 -8.21 -5.18
C LYS A 252 18.99 -7.80 -3.83
N LYS A 253 19.92 -6.84 -3.85
CA LYS A 253 20.55 -6.31 -2.64
C LYS A 253 19.56 -5.52 -1.80
N GLU A 254 18.80 -4.60 -2.41
CA GLU A 254 17.77 -3.82 -1.71
C GLU A 254 16.73 -4.72 -1.03
N VAL A 255 16.26 -5.76 -1.72
CA VAL A 255 15.31 -6.73 -1.15
C VAL A 255 15.92 -7.44 0.07
N LYS A 256 17.17 -7.92 -0.05
CA LYS A 256 17.87 -8.59 1.06
C LYS A 256 18.07 -7.66 2.26
N ASP A 257 18.46 -6.41 2.02
CA ASP A 257 18.68 -5.42 3.07
C ASP A 257 17.36 -5.02 3.75
N GLU A 258 16.27 -4.94 2.99
CA GLU A 258 14.94 -4.65 3.54
C GLU A 258 14.41 -5.80 4.41
N TYR A 259 14.61 -7.07 4.01
CA TYR A 259 14.28 -8.23 4.83
C TYR A 259 15.07 -8.24 6.14
N LYS A 260 16.39 -7.96 6.08
CA LYS A 260 17.21 -7.84 7.29
C LYS A 260 16.71 -6.74 8.24
N ASN A 261 16.32 -5.60 7.68
CA ASN A 261 15.83 -4.47 8.47
C ASN A 261 14.42 -4.72 9.07
N SER A 262 13.61 -5.57 8.42
CA SER A 262 12.24 -5.87 8.87
C SER A 262 12.18 -7.01 9.86
N GLU A 263 12.95 -8.09 9.64
CA GLU A 263 12.91 -9.32 10.43
C GLU A 263 14.08 -9.44 11.42
N GLY A 264 15.07 -8.57 11.30
CA GLY A 264 16.34 -8.61 12.01
C GLY A 264 17.35 -9.52 11.32
N ASP A 265 18.63 -9.29 11.57
CA ASP A 265 19.71 -10.12 11.02
C ASP A 265 19.68 -11.52 11.67
N PRO A 266 19.60 -12.62 10.90
CA PRO A 266 19.61 -13.98 11.41
C PRO A 266 20.84 -14.27 12.31
N ALA A 267 21.98 -13.63 12.02
CA ALA A 267 23.19 -13.75 12.83
C ALA A 267 23.00 -13.16 14.23
N VAL A 268 22.32 -12.01 14.34
CA VAL A 268 22.01 -11.36 15.63
C VAL A 268 21.03 -12.20 16.44
N LYS A 269 19.96 -12.71 15.81
CA LYS A 269 19.01 -13.65 16.46
C LYS A 269 19.71 -14.91 16.92
N GLY A 270 20.61 -15.48 16.10
CA GLY A 270 21.42 -16.63 16.46
C GLY A 270 22.33 -16.36 17.66
N ALA A 271 23.01 -15.20 17.68
CA ALA A 271 23.85 -14.79 18.77
C ALA A 271 23.08 -14.57 20.08
N GLN A 272 21.90 -13.95 20.00
CA GLN A 272 20.98 -13.77 21.14
C GLN A 272 20.55 -15.14 21.72
N LYS A 273 20.14 -16.07 20.86
CA LYS A 273 19.70 -17.41 21.27
C LYS A 273 20.87 -18.17 21.96
N ARG A 274 22.08 -18.08 21.41
CA ARG A 274 23.27 -18.68 22.05
C ARG A 274 23.53 -18.09 23.43
N ARG A 275 23.51 -16.75 23.55
CA ARG A 275 23.71 -16.08 24.84
C ARG A 275 22.65 -16.45 25.88
N MET A 276 21.40 -16.60 25.47
CA MET A 276 20.30 -17.05 26.34
C MET A 276 20.55 -18.48 26.83
N MET A 277 20.92 -19.40 25.92
CA MET A 277 21.23 -20.77 26.27
C MET A 277 22.44 -20.85 27.22
N GLU A 278 23.51 -20.09 26.99
CA GLU A 278 24.70 -20.02 27.86
C GLU A 278 24.33 -19.46 29.25
N ALA A 279 23.54 -18.41 29.32
CA ALA A 279 23.06 -17.84 30.56
C ALA A 279 22.17 -18.82 31.36
N SER A 280 21.27 -19.51 30.70
CA SER A 280 20.42 -20.55 31.29
C SER A 280 21.25 -21.69 31.84
N ARG A 281 22.23 -22.16 31.03
CA ARG A 281 23.18 -23.22 31.44
C ARG A 281 24.01 -22.80 32.63
N ARG A 282 24.49 -21.53 32.67
CA ARG A 282 25.26 -21.01 33.81
C ARG A 282 24.43 -20.99 35.09
N ARG A 283 23.18 -20.52 35.04
CA ARG A 283 22.23 -20.52 36.17
C ARG A 283 21.98 -21.93 36.69
N MET A 284 21.70 -22.88 35.78
CA MET A 284 21.50 -24.28 36.11
C MET A 284 22.69 -24.86 36.87
N MET A 285 23.93 -24.59 36.42
CA MET A 285 25.15 -25.04 37.10
C MET A 285 25.36 -24.35 38.46
N GLN A 286 24.91 -23.12 38.64
CA GLN A 286 24.98 -22.40 39.92
C GLN A 286 24.00 -22.96 40.96
N GLN A 287 22.88 -23.54 40.52
CA GLN A 287 21.89 -24.15 41.40
C GLN A 287 22.24 -25.57 41.81
N LEU A 288 23.14 -26.23 41.07
CA LEU A 288 23.56 -27.62 41.32
C LEU A 288 24.10 -27.89 42.72
N PRO A 289 24.91 -27.01 43.33
CA PRO A 289 25.37 -27.21 44.72
C PRO A 289 24.26 -27.26 45.79
N GLN A 290 23.03 -26.79 45.43
CA GLN A 290 21.88 -26.81 46.32
C GLN A 290 21.00 -28.07 46.14
N ALA A 291 21.43 -28.98 45.25
CA ALA A 291 20.71 -30.23 45.03
C ALA A 291 20.98 -31.21 46.18
N ASP A 292 19.96 -32.00 46.55
CA ASP A 292 20.09 -33.05 47.55
C ASP A 292 20.73 -34.33 46.98
N VAL A 293 20.43 -34.61 45.71
CA VAL A 293 20.93 -35.81 45.02
C VAL A 293 21.06 -35.58 43.52
N VAL A 294 22.06 -36.25 42.93
CA VAL A 294 22.16 -36.38 41.46
C VAL A 294 21.91 -37.83 41.06
N ILE A 295 20.84 -38.05 40.33
CA ILE A 295 20.45 -39.36 39.81
C ILE A 295 21.05 -39.53 38.42
N THR A 296 21.80 -40.64 38.22
CA THR A 296 22.59 -40.83 37.01
C THR A 296 22.31 -42.11 36.26
N ASN A 297 22.43 -42.04 34.94
CA ASN A 297 22.75 -43.13 34.05
C ASN A 297 24.24 -42.94 33.65
N PRO A 298 25.16 -43.75 34.08
CA PRO A 298 26.61 -43.44 34.19
C PRO A 298 27.27 -42.77 33.00
N THR A 299 26.87 -43.15 31.79
CA THR A 299 27.47 -42.63 30.53
C THR A 299 26.66 -41.61 29.82
N HIS A 300 25.33 -41.53 30.11
CA HIS A 300 24.42 -40.78 29.25
C HIS A 300 23.72 -39.61 29.94
N TYR A 301 23.19 -39.78 31.17
CA TYR A 301 22.34 -38.77 31.79
C TYR A 301 22.71 -38.50 33.24
N ALA A 302 22.55 -37.25 33.65
CA ALA A 302 22.59 -36.85 35.05
C ALA A 302 21.47 -35.83 35.30
N VAL A 303 20.68 -36.07 36.35
CA VAL A 303 19.56 -35.19 36.76
C VAL A 303 19.74 -34.89 38.25
N ALA A 304 19.88 -33.60 38.58
CA ALA A 304 20.00 -33.12 39.95
C ALA A 304 18.63 -32.69 40.47
N ILE A 305 18.30 -33.15 41.65
CA ILE A 305 17.01 -32.93 42.29
C ILE A 305 17.22 -32.24 43.64
N LYS A 306 16.40 -31.22 43.93
CA LYS A 306 16.27 -30.57 45.22
C LYS A 306 14.86 -30.83 45.76
N TYR A 307 14.79 -31.17 47.05
CA TYR A 307 13.50 -31.24 47.75
C TYR A 307 13.57 -30.43 49.03
N ASP A 308 12.66 -29.44 49.12
CA ASP A 308 12.49 -28.61 50.29
C ASP A 308 10.99 -28.56 50.60
N ALA A 309 10.61 -29.13 51.72
CA ALA A 309 9.20 -29.24 52.11
C ALA A 309 8.56 -27.88 52.44
N GLU A 310 9.36 -26.82 52.69
CA GLU A 310 8.88 -25.48 52.95
C GLU A 310 8.67 -24.68 51.62
N GLU A 311 9.43 -25.03 50.56
CA GLU A 311 9.38 -24.30 49.29
C GLU A 311 8.47 -24.99 48.24
N SER A 312 8.28 -26.32 48.27
CA SER A 312 7.54 -27.05 47.25
C SER A 312 6.92 -28.35 47.74
N ASP A 313 5.70 -28.64 47.19
CA ASP A 313 4.96 -29.91 47.52
C ASP A 313 5.62 -31.15 46.92
N ALA A 314 6.56 -30.99 45.97
CA ALA A 314 7.24 -32.08 45.30
C ALA A 314 8.70 -31.74 44.99
N PRO A 315 9.57 -32.73 44.81
CA PRO A 315 10.96 -32.52 44.41
C PRO A 315 11.07 -31.81 43.07
N VAL A 316 12.02 -30.87 42.94
CA VAL A 316 12.23 -30.05 41.75
C VAL A 316 13.55 -30.44 41.07
N VAL A 317 13.54 -30.51 39.74
CA VAL A 317 14.76 -30.74 38.95
C VAL A 317 15.52 -29.41 38.81
N VAL A 318 16.68 -29.30 39.46
CA VAL A 318 17.52 -28.10 39.43
C VAL A 318 18.55 -28.11 38.32
N ALA A 319 18.98 -29.31 37.87
CA ALA A 319 19.86 -29.43 36.71
C ALA A 319 19.63 -30.76 35.99
N LYS A 320 19.72 -30.76 34.65
CA LYS A 320 19.72 -31.97 33.83
C LYS A 320 20.75 -31.85 32.69
N GLY A 321 21.38 -32.96 32.35
CA GLY A 321 22.36 -32.99 31.26
C GLY A 321 22.52 -34.35 30.64
N ALA A 322 22.92 -34.36 29.35
CA ALA A 322 23.31 -35.58 28.65
C ALA A 322 24.81 -35.54 28.32
N ASP A 323 25.40 -36.70 28.20
CA ASP A 323 26.80 -36.97 27.78
C ASP A 323 27.84 -36.04 28.45
N TYR A 324 28.44 -35.11 27.71
CA TYR A 324 29.41 -34.17 28.24
C TYR A 324 28.82 -33.32 29.39
N LEU A 325 27.60 -32.89 29.26
CA LEU A 325 26.94 -32.07 30.28
C LEU A 325 26.64 -32.89 31.55
N ALA A 326 26.27 -34.17 31.39
CA ALA A 326 26.08 -35.07 32.50
C ALA A 326 27.39 -35.33 33.29
N GLN A 327 28.53 -35.42 32.59
CA GLN A 327 29.86 -35.53 33.25
C GLN A 327 30.17 -34.27 34.05
N LYS A 328 29.91 -33.09 33.46
CA LYS A 328 30.11 -31.81 34.15
C LYS A 328 29.26 -31.66 35.41
N ILE A 329 27.98 -32.09 35.33
CA ILE A 329 27.07 -32.14 36.50
C ILE A 329 27.63 -33.05 37.58
N LYS A 330 28.15 -34.22 37.26
CA LYS A 330 28.77 -35.17 38.22
C LYS A 330 30.04 -34.62 38.84
N GLU A 331 30.90 -33.92 38.09
CA GLU A 331 32.07 -33.25 38.62
C GLU A 331 31.68 -32.21 39.66
N ILE A 332 30.79 -31.27 39.31
CA ILE A 332 30.36 -30.22 40.24
C ILE A 332 29.64 -30.81 41.46
N ALA A 333 28.85 -31.89 41.29
CA ALA A 333 28.19 -32.57 42.40
C ALA A 333 29.22 -33.14 43.38
N ARG A 334 30.28 -33.80 42.90
CA ARG A 334 31.38 -34.30 43.73
C ARG A 334 32.13 -33.20 44.47
N ASP A 335 32.44 -32.12 43.78
CA ASP A 335 33.15 -30.98 44.36
C ASP A 335 32.36 -30.32 45.49
N ASN A 336 31.01 -30.34 45.39
CA ASN A 336 30.09 -29.76 46.38
C ASN A 336 29.52 -30.81 47.37
N LYS A 337 30.01 -32.04 47.36
CA LYS A 337 29.57 -33.12 48.25
C LYS A 337 28.09 -33.47 48.11
N VAL A 338 27.53 -33.32 46.91
CA VAL A 338 26.21 -33.78 46.57
C VAL A 338 26.27 -35.26 46.21
N GLU A 339 25.42 -36.05 46.84
CA GLU A 339 25.40 -37.51 46.62
C GLU A 339 24.98 -37.87 45.19
N ILE A 340 25.70 -38.86 44.61
CA ILE A 340 25.43 -39.33 43.25
C ILE A 340 24.92 -40.76 43.34
N VAL A 341 23.68 -40.98 42.95
CA VAL A 341 23.01 -42.27 42.95
C VAL A 341 22.84 -42.80 41.52
N GLU A 342 23.26 -44.03 41.27
CA GLU A 342 23.04 -44.64 39.97
C GLU A 342 21.67 -45.32 39.92
N ASN A 343 20.77 -44.77 39.10
CA ASN A 343 19.51 -45.37 38.76
C ASN A 343 19.17 -45.10 37.30
N LYS A 344 19.57 -46.05 36.43
CA LYS A 344 19.46 -45.88 34.96
C LYS A 344 18.04 -45.66 34.46
N PRO A 345 17.02 -46.41 34.88
CA PRO A 345 15.63 -46.18 34.45
C PRO A 345 15.12 -44.81 34.88
N LEU A 346 15.32 -44.44 36.16
CA LEU A 346 14.83 -43.20 36.73
C LEU A 346 15.51 -41.99 36.11
N ALA A 347 16.82 -42.04 35.91
CA ALA A 347 17.57 -40.95 35.26
C ALA A 347 17.08 -40.66 33.82
N ARG A 348 16.72 -41.75 33.07
CA ARG A 348 16.16 -41.58 31.71
C ARG A 348 14.76 -40.97 31.72
N MET A 349 13.89 -41.44 32.64
CA MET A 349 12.53 -40.90 32.72
C MET A 349 12.52 -39.44 33.16
N LEU A 350 13.32 -39.09 34.17
CA LEU A 350 13.43 -37.70 34.62
C LEU A 350 14.00 -36.79 33.53
N TYR A 351 15.06 -37.20 32.82
CA TYR A 351 15.64 -36.43 31.75
C TYR A 351 14.68 -36.17 30.60
N ALA A 352 13.89 -37.18 30.23
CA ALA A 352 12.95 -37.10 29.10
C ALA A 352 11.68 -36.29 29.41
N ASN A 353 11.16 -36.37 30.64
CA ASN A 353 9.78 -35.90 30.95
C ASN A 353 9.74 -34.66 31.86
N VAL A 354 10.87 -34.22 32.45
CA VAL A 354 10.88 -33.10 33.40
C VAL A 354 11.89 -32.04 32.95
N GLU A 355 11.48 -30.80 32.83
CA GLU A 355 12.36 -29.69 32.50
C GLU A 355 13.04 -29.11 33.77
N VAL A 356 14.15 -28.38 33.57
CA VAL A 356 14.83 -27.70 34.67
C VAL A 356 13.93 -26.63 35.28
N GLY A 357 13.74 -26.71 36.60
CA GLY A 357 12.82 -25.86 37.36
C GLY A 357 11.42 -26.42 37.52
N GLU A 358 11.11 -27.56 36.92
CA GLU A 358 9.82 -28.22 37.07
C GLU A 358 9.82 -29.24 38.21
N MET A 359 8.64 -29.47 38.79
CA MET A 359 8.42 -30.50 39.80
C MET A 359 8.40 -31.87 39.14
N VAL A 360 8.90 -32.85 39.84
CA VAL A 360 8.83 -34.26 39.44
C VAL A 360 7.35 -34.67 39.32
N PRO A 361 6.92 -35.35 38.26
CA PRO A 361 5.52 -35.75 38.08
C PRO A 361 5.15 -36.88 39.07
N PRO A 362 3.86 -37.00 39.46
CA PRO A 362 3.36 -37.97 40.44
C PRO A 362 3.74 -39.41 40.16
N GLU A 363 3.88 -39.76 38.90
CA GLU A 363 4.26 -41.11 38.45
C GLU A 363 5.67 -41.52 38.91
N LEU A 364 6.56 -40.56 39.14
CA LEU A 364 7.95 -40.75 39.54
C LEU A 364 8.16 -40.50 41.03
N TYR A 365 7.17 -40.05 41.80
CA TYR A 365 7.30 -39.73 43.23
C TYR A 365 7.90 -40.87 44.04
N LYS A 366 7.33 -42.07 43.87
CA LYS A 366 7.79 -43.24 44.65
C LYS A 366 9.28 -43.52 44.43
N ALA A 367 9.72 -43.53 43.17
CA ALA A 367 11.08 -43.84 42.83
C ALA A 367 12.07 -42.72 43.28
N VAL A 368 11.66 -41.44 43.20
CA VAL A 368 12.46 -40.32 43.67
C VAL A 368 12.54 -40.27 45.19
N ALA A 369 11.39 -40.53 45.87
CA ALA A 369 11.33 -40.61 47.34
C ALA A 369 12.26 -41.71 47.92
N GLU A 370 12.29 -42.91 47.29
CA GLU A 370 13.21 -43.99 47.68
C GLU A 370 14.68 -43.56 47.58
N VAL A 371 15.04 -42.83 46.54
CA VAL A 371 16.42 -42.30 46.35
C VAL A 371 16.70 -41.22 47.38
N LEU A 372 15.81 -40.27 47.61
CA LEU A 372 16.00 -39.21 48.61
C LEU A 372 16.08 -39.78 50.04
N ALA A 373 15.24 -40.73 50.41
CA ALA A 373 15.30 -41.40 51.70
C ALA A 373 16.63 -42.13 51.90
N TYR A 374 17.15 -42.81 50.90
CA TYR A 374 18.44 -43.44 50.91
C TYR A 374 19.58 -42.43 51.17
N VAL A 375 19.54 -41.26 50.48
CA VAL A 375 20.55 -40.20 50.64
C VAL A 375 20.47 -39.55 52.00
N TYR A 376 19.27 -39.28 52.53
CA TYR A 376 19.07 -38.67 53.86
C TYR A 376 19.52 -39.59 54.98
N HIS A 377 19.32 -40.92 54.83
CA HIS A 377 19.85 -41.93 55.77
C HIS A 377 21.39 -41.92 55.74
N LEU A 378 22.04 -41.83 54.58
CA LEU A 378 23.51 -41.71 54.46
C LEU A 378 24.05 -40.43 55.09
N GLN A 379 23.29 -39.32 55.02
CA GLN A 379 23.67 -38.03 55.60
C GLN A 379 23.33 -37.91 57.09
N GLY A 380 22.70 -38.94 57.70
CA GLY A 380 22.30 -38.91 59.11
C GLY A 380 21.22 -37.86 59.45
N LYS A 381 20.43 -37.46 58.48
CA LYS A 381 19.32 -36.49 58.62
C LYS A 381 18.00 -37.18 59.02
N VAL A 382 17.91 -38.49 58.95
CA VAL A 382 16.76 -39.31 59.33
C VAL A 382 17.26 -40.58 60.04
#